data_8c357afee0b3b40440ae53ac5c8fb9c3
#
_entry.id   8c357afee0b3b40440ae53ac5c8fb9c3
#
_cell.length_a   1.000
_cell.length_b   1.000
_cell.length_c   1.000
_cell.angle_alpha   90.00
_cell.angle_beta   90.00
_cell.angle_gamma   90.00
#
_symmetry.space_group_name_H-M   'P 1'
#
loop_
_entity.id
_entity.type
_entity.pdbx_description
1 polymer ?
#
loop_
_entity_poly.entity_id
_entity_poly.type
_entity_poly.pdbx_seq_one_letter_code
_entity_poly.pdbx_strand_id
1 'polypeptide(L)'
;ESTQRYDIKGRNYIETPKKYYFTDLGLRNARINFRQFEQTHSMENVIYNELRMRGYNVDVGVIPVAEKDVNGKVARKQLEVDFVCNLGSLRYYIQSAYSLPDEAKRAQEVRPFRRIDDSFKKIIVTKDIVPAFYDENGILTMNIYDFLLDFDSLEKTQ
;
A
#
# COMPACT_ATOMS: atom_id res chain seq x y z
N GLU A 1 8.57 12.28 -7.58
CA GLU A 1 8.30 11.19 -8.51
C GLU A 1 6.79 10.99 -8.72
N SER A 2 6.39 10.39 -9.82
CA SER A 2 5.00 10.01 -10.08
C SER A 2 4.91 8.52 -10.34
N THR A 3 3.82 7.90 -9.86
CA THR A 3 3.55 6.50 -10.12
C THR A 3 2.23 6.33 -10.84
N GLN A 4 2.15 5.29 -11.67
CA GLN A 4 0.96 4.97 -12.45
C GLN A 4 0.01 4.09 -11.64
N ARG A 5 -1.24 4.04 -12.07
CA ARG A 5 -2.21 3.08 -11.58
C ARG A 5 -2.16 1.82 -12.42
N TYR A 6 -2.17 0.68 -11.76
CA TYR A 6 -2.13 -0.64 -12.37
C TYR A 6 -3.39 -1.42 -11.99
N ASP A 7 -4.20 -1.75 -12.99
CA ASP A 7 -5.34 -2.66 -12.80
C ASP A 7 -4.81 -4.08 -12.57
N ILE A 8 -4.91 -4.56 -11.33
CA ILE A 8 -4.37 -5.85 -10.92
C ILE A 8 -5.10 -7.00 -11.63
N LYS A 9 -6.41 -6.88 -11.86
CA LYS A 9 -7.22 -7.89 -12.54
C LYS A 9 -7.08 -7.83 -14.06
N GLY A 10 -7.17 -6.64 -14.61
CA GLY A 10 -7.03 -6.39 -16.04
C GLY A 10 -5.60 -6.50 -16.56
N ARG A 11 -4.61 -6.46 -15.66
CA ARG A 11 -3.17 -6.49 -15.98
C ARG A 11 -2.74 -5.41 -16.97
N ASN A 12 -3.29 -4.22 -16.82
CA ASN A 12 -3.00 -3.07 -17.67
C ASN A 12 -2.82 -1.80 -16.85
N TYR A 13 -2.10 -0.84 -17.43
CA TYR A 13 -1.91 0.47 -16.81
C TYR A 13 -3.10 1.39 -17.09
N ILE A 14 -3.43 2.21 -16.10
CA ILE A 14 -4.43 3.28 -16.18
C ILE A 14 -3.66 4.59 -16.20
N GLU A 15 -3.83 5.38 -17.25
CA GLU A 15 -3.03 6.58 -17.47
C GLU A 15 -3.29 7.68 -16.44
N THR A 16 -4.52 7.81 -15.96
CA THR A 16 -4.92 8.89 -15.04
C THR A 16 -5.96 8.43 -14.02
N PRO A 17 -6.00 9.03 -12.81
CA PRO A 17 -5.02 9.98 -12.27
C PRO A 17 -3.74 9.29 -11.81
N LYS A 18 -2.60 9.99 -11.89
CA LYS A 18 -1.33 9.55 -11.29
C LYS A 18 -1.27 9.91 -9.81
N LYS A 19 -0.49 9.15 -9.03
CA LYS A 19 -0.15 9.49 -7.65
C LYS A 19 1.27 10.09 -7.62
N TYR A 20 1.50 11.08 -6.77
CA TYR A 20 2.77 11.80 -6.70
C TYR A 20 3.38 11.66 -5.32
N TYR A 21 4.67 11.37 -5.27
CA TYR A 21 5.45 11.23 -4.06
C TYR A 21 6.64 12.18 -4.09
N PHE A 22 6.92 12.79 -2.96
CA PHE A 22 8.08 13.69 -2.80
C PHE A 22 9.30 12.87 -2.41
N THR A 23 10.41 13.09 -3.10
CA THR A 23 11.70 12.48 -2.74
C THR A 23 12.20 12.98 -1.38
N ASP A 24 11.89 14.22 -1.05
CA ASP A 24 12.25 14.85 0.21
C ASP A 24 11.02 15.49 0.87
N LEU A 25 10.58 14.91 1.98
CA LEU A 25 9.45 15.41 2.75
C LEU A 25 9.76 16.71 3.49
N GLY A 26 11.03 16.96 3.83
CA GLY A 26 11.47 18.22 4.44
C GLY A 26 11.28 19.39 3.48
N LEU A 27 11.73 19.24 2.23
CA LEU A 27 11.50 20.23 1.17
C LEU A 27 10.02 20.42 0.87
N ARG A 28 9.22 19.35 0.83
CA ARG A 28 7.76 19.45 0.71
C ARG A 28 7.18 20.31 1.82
N ASN A 29 7.50 19.97 3.05
CA ASN A 29 6.94 20.66 4.24
C ASN A 29 7.37 22.14 4.30
N ALA A 30 8.63 22.44 3.99
CA ALA A 30 9.12 23.81 3.89
C ALA A 30 8.35 24.62 2.83
N ARG A 31 8.09 24.02 1.66
CA ARG A 31 7.36 24.68 0.57
C ARG A 31 5.91 25.04 0.92
N ILE A 32 5.28 24.28 1.78
CA ILE A 32 3.92 24.58 2.30
C ILE A 32 3.95 25.29 3.65
N ASN A 33 5.09 25.86 4.04
CA ASN A 33 5.31 26.54 5.33
C ASN A 33 4.92 25.66 6.54
N PHE A 34 5.21 24.35 6.49
CA PHE A 34 4.87 23.35 7.52
C PHE A 34 3.38 23.32 7.89
N ARG A 35 2.51 23.78 6.99
CA ARG A 35 1.06 23.66 7.12
C ARG A 35 0.61 22.29 6.63
N GLN A 36 -0.45 21.74 7.21
CA GLN A 36 -1.06 20.47 6.79
C GLN A 36 -0.09 19.27 6.78
N PHE A 37 0.53 19.02 7.93
CA PHE A 37 1.28 17.78 8.13
C PHE A 37 0.31 16.62 8.33
N GLU A 38 0.07 15.86 7.26
CA GLU A 38 -0.75 14.65 7.31
C GLU A 38 0.15 13.43 7.50
N GLN A 39 0.11 12.86 8.69
CA GLN A 39 0.98 11.76 9.10
C GLN A 39 0.79 10.51 8.24
N THR A 40 -0.45 10.23 7.83
CA THR A 40 -0.80 9.10 6.96
C THR A 40 -0.11 9.19 5.61
N HIS A 41 -0.26 10.33 4.93
CA HIS A 41 0.39 10.57 3.64
C HIS A 41 1.92 10.64 3.75
N SER A 42 2.44 11.15 4.88
CA SER A 42 3.89 11.19 5.11
C SER A 42 4.45 9.79 5.27
N MET A 43 3.78 8.90 6.01
CA MET A 43 4.16 7.51 6.17
C MET A 43 4.13 6.77 4.84
N GLU A 44 3.06 6.94 4.07
CA GLU A 44 2.94 6.34 2.74
C GLU A 44 4.07 6.81 1.81
N ASN A 45 4.40 8.10 1.83
CA ASN A 45 5.52 8.64 1.05
C ASN A 45 6.88 8.08 1.49
N VAL A 46 7.10 7.88 2.78
CA VAL A 46 8.33 7.25 3.29
C VAL A 46 8.45 5.81 2.79
N ILE A 47 7.37 5.03 2.87
CA ILE A 47 7.34 3.66 2.36
C ILE A 47 7.64 3.64 0.84
N TYR A 48 7.02 4.52 0.07
CA TYR A 48 7.30 4.64 -1.36
C TYR A 48 8.76 4.89 -1.64
N ASN A 49 9.37 5.89 -0.98
CA ASN A 49 10.79 6.24 -1.17
C ASN A 49 11.71 5.07 -0.82
N GLU A 50 11.42 4.36 0.26
CA GLU A 50 12.19 3.17 0.67
C GLU A 50 12.10 2.06 -0.38
N LEU A 51 10.90 1.75 -0.89
CA LEU A 51 10.72 0.76 -1.93
C LEU A 51 11.47 1.12 -3.22
N ARG A 52 11.47 2.38 -3.60
CA ARG A 52 12.24 2.89 -4.75
C ARG A 52 13.74 2.78 -4.53
N MET A 53 14.22 3.10 -3.31
CA MET A 53 15.64 2.98 -2.93
C MET A 53 16.10 1.51 -2.98
N ARG A 54 15.24 0.55 -2.60
CA ARG A 54 15.49 -0.89 -2.73
C ARG A 54 15.45 -1.41 -4.18
N GLY A 55 15.15 -0.54 -5.14
CA GLY A 55 15.16 -0.88 -6.57
C GLY A 55 13.85 -1.40 -7.13
N TYR A 56 12.77 -1.42 -6.34
CA TYR A 56 11.45 -1.84 -6.84
C TYR A 56 10.87 -0.84 -7.84
N ASN A 57 10.24 -1.36 -8.88
CA ASN A 57 9.24 -0.61 -9.63
C ASN A 57 7.95 -0.61 -8.83
N VAL A 58 7.42 0.58 -8.55
CA VAL A 58 6.29 0.75 -7.64
C VAL A 58 5.14 1.42 -8.38
N ASP A 59 4.00 0.75 -8.42
CA ASP A 59 2.74 1.22 -8.99
C ASP A 59 1.66 1.27 -7.90
N VAL A 60 0.59 2.03 -8.13
CA VAL A 60 -0.63 1.98 -7.31
C VAL A 60 -1.55 0.90 -7.85
N GLY A 61 -1.90 -0.08 -7.04
CA GLY A 61 -2.83 -1.14 -7.43
C GLY A 61 -4.28 -0.67 -7.43
N VAL A 62 -5.02 -1.00 -8.48
CA VAL A 62 -6.45 -0.73 -8.57
C VAL A 62 -7.20 -2.03 -8.85
N ILE A 63 -8.30 -2.25 -8.15
CA ILE A 63 -9.16 -3.42 -8.30
C ILE A 63 -10.58 -2.94 -8.55
N PRO A 64 -11.09 -3.08 -9.79
CA PRO A 64 -12.49 -2.78 -10.08
C PRO A 64 -13.42 -3.75 -9.32
N VAL A 65 -14.40 -3.22 -8.60
CA VAL A 65 -15.42 -4.00 -7.90
C VAL A 65 -16.81 -3.47 -8.24
N ALA A 66 -17.77 -4.38 -8.37
CA ALA A 66 -19.18 -4.05 -8.50
C ALA A 66 -19.86 -4.31 -7.16
N GLU A 67 -20.44 -3.28 -6.56
CA GLU A 67 -21.18 -3.38 -5.30
C GLU A 67 -22.61 -2.90 -5.50
N LYS A 68 -23.55 -3.58 -4.85
CA LYS A 68 -24.94 -3.09 -4.79
C LYS A 68 -25.04 -2.01 -3.72
N ASP A 69 -25.61 -0.88 -4.06
CA ASP A 69 -25.96 0.15 -3.10
C ASP A 69 -27.16 -0.27 -2.24
N VAL A 70 -27.54 0.56 -1.28
CA VAL A 70 -28.69 0.34 -0.39
C VAL A 70 -30.01 0.19 -1.13
N ASN A 71 -30.09 0.64 -2.38
CA ASN A 71 -31.26 0.56 -3.25
C ASN A 71 -31.20 -0.62 -4.25
N GLY A 72 -30.16 -1.48 -4.12
CA GLY A 72 -29.96 -2.63 -5.01
C GLY A 72 -29.34 -2.27 -6.38
N LYS A 73 -29.00 -1.01 -6.63
CA LYS A 73 -28.35 -0.57 -7.88
C LYS A 73 -26.87 -0.92 -7.84
N VAL A 74 -26.37 -1.53 -8.92
CA VAL A 74 -24.95 -1.88 -9.05
C VAL A 74 -24.14 -0.60 -9.29
N ALA A 75 -23.28 -0.27 -8.33
CA ALA A 75 -22.29 0.80 -8.45
C ALA A 75 -20.91 0.18 -8.70
N ARG A 76 -20.19 0.72 -9.68
CA ARG A 76 -18.77 0.38 -9.91
C ARG A 76 -17.92 1.22 -9.00
N LYS A 77 -17.10 0.56 -8.19
CA LYS A 77 -16.12 1.18 -7.31
C LYS A 77 -14.74 0.62 -7.63
N GLN A 78 -13.72 1.30 -7.14
CA GLN A 78 -12.35 0.82 -7.20
C GLN A 78 -11.83 0.69 -5.76
N LEU A 79 -11.23 -0.45 -5.45
CA LEU A 79 -10.41 -0.61 -4.27
C LEU A 79 -8.96 -0.30 -4.68
N GLU A 80 -8.23 0.33 -3.78
CA GLU A 80 -6.83 0.69 -4.00
C GLU A 80 -5.93 -0.19 -3.14
N VAL A 81 -4.81 -0.63 -3.71
CA VAL A 81 -3.65 -1.17 -3.01
C VAL A 81 -2.57 -0.11 -3.13
N ASP A 82 -2.07 0.38 -2.01
CA ASP A 82 -1.16 1.52 -2.03
C ASP A 82 0.07 1.28 -2.91
N PHE A 83 0.66 0.07 -2.85
CA PHE A 83 1.81 -0.27 -3.65
C PHE A 83 1.74 -1.67 -4.24
N VAL A 84 1.99 -1.75 -5.55
CA VAL A 84 2.34 -2.97 -6.29
C VAL A 84 3.82 -2.88 -6.62
N CYS A 85 4.64 -3.67 -5.96
CA CYS A 85 6.09 -3.61 -6.06
C CYS A 85 6.61 -4.76 -6.90
N ASN A 86 7.38 -4.46 -7.94
CA ASN A 86 7.97 -5.46 -8.82
C ASN A 86 9.49 -5.30 -8.87
N LEU A 87 10.21 -6.43 -8.73
CA LEU A 87 11.66 -6.51 -8.90
C LEU A 87 12.02 -7.87 -9.50
N GLY A 88 12.36 -7.91 -10.78
CA GLY A 88 12.56 -9.16 -11.49
C GLY A 88 11.30 -10.02 -11.46
N SER A 89 11.40 -11.22 -10.90
CA SER A 89 10.27 -12.15 -10.70
C SER A 89 9.49 -11.93 -9.41
N LEU A 90 9.98 -11.07 -8.52
CA LEU A 90 9.34 -10.78 -7.24
C LEU A 90 8.21 -9.78 -7.42
N ARG A 91 7.11 -10.02 -6.74
CA ARG A 91 5.99 -9.08 -6.62
C ARG A 91 5.46 -9.08 -5.20
N TYR A 92 5.21 -7.88 -4.69
CA TYR A 92 4.58 -7.66 -3.38
C TYR A 92 3.42 -6.70 -3.52
N TYR A 93 2.36 -6.93 -2.75
CA TYR A 93 1.26 -6.01 -2.55
C TYR A 93 1.37 -5.42 -1.15
N ILE A 94 1.50 -4.10 -1.04
CA ILE A 94 1.74 -3.45 0.25
C ILE A 94 0.66 -2.41 0.50
N GLN A 95 0.13 -2.41 1.72
CA GLN A 95 -0.81 -1.42 2.24
C GLN A 95 -0.14 -0.64 3.37
N SER A 96 -0.27 0.68 3.34
CA SER A 96 0.20 1.59 4.38
C SER A 96 -0.93 1.91 5.34
N ALA A 97 -0.94 1.31 6.53
CA ALA A 97 -1.94 1.55 7.55
C ALA A 97 -1.31 2.30 8.73
N TYR A 98 -1.60 3.61 8.88
CA TYR A 98 -1.02 4.41 9.95
C TYR A 98 -1.24 3.80 11.33
N SER A 99 -2.45 3.31 11.60
CA SER A 99 -2.78 2.57 12.81
C SER A 99 -3.86 1.53 12.54
N LEU A 100 -3.83 0.43 13.30
CA LEU A 100 -4.78 -0.68 13.25
C LEU A 100 -5.40 -0.89 14.65
N PRO A 101 -6.20 0.08 15.14
CA PRO A 101 -6.68 0.07 16.52
C PRO A 101 -7.63 -1.09 16.84
N ASP A 102 -8.32 -1.60 15.84
CA ASP A 102 -9.31 -2.66 15.96
C ASP A 102 -9.43 -3.53 14.72
N GLU A 103 -10.18 -4.62 14.84
CA GLU A 103 -10.41 -5.58 13.76
C GLU A 103 -11.20 -4.98 12.58
N ALA A 104 -12.08 -4.01 12.82
CA ALA A 104 -12.85 -3.36 11.77
C ALA A 104 -11.93 -2.54 10.84
N LYS A 105 -10.98 -1.79 11.44
CA LYS A 105 -9.97 -1.05 10.69
C LYS A 105 -9.03 -2.00 9.93
N ARG A 106 -8.59 -3.09 10.58
CA ARG A 106 -7.79 -4.12 9.93
C ARG A 106 -8.52 -4.73 8.73
N ALA A 107 -9.78 -5.11 8.90
CA ALA A 107 -10.60 -5.68 7.84
C ALA A 107 -10.75 -4.73 6.64
N GLN A 108 -10.81 -3.41 6.90
CA GLN A 108 -10.82 -2.39 5.85
C GLN A 108 -9.53 -2.41 5.03
N GLU A 109 -8.36 -2.43 5.69
CA GLU A 109 -7.05 -2.44 5.03
C GLU A 109 -6.79 -3.76 4.26
N VAL A 110 -7.27 -4.87 4.77
CA VAL A 110 -7.17 -6.20 4.12
C VAL A 110 -8.13 -6.36 2.94
N ARG A 111 -9.22 -5.59 2.89
CA ARG A 111 -10.28 -5.73 1.89
C ARG A 111 -9.80 -5.77 0.43
N PRO A 112 -8.86 -4.92 -0.03
CA PRO A 112 -8.30 -5.03 -1.37
C PRO A 112 -7.61 -6.37 -1.62
N PHE A 113 -6.83 -6.85 -0.66
CA PHE A 113 -6.07 -8.10 -0.77
C PHE A 113 -6.97 -9.33 -0.97
N ARG A 114 -8.16 -9.35 -0.33
CA ARG A 114 -9.16 -10.43 -0.51
C ARG A 114 -9.73 -10.50 -1.93
N ARG A 115 -9.47 -9.51 -2.77
CA ARG A 115 -9.93 -9.45 -4.17
C ARG A 115 -8.83 -9.80 -5.16
N ILE A 116 -7.64 -10.14 -4.68
CA ILE A 116 -6.47 -10.54 -5.47
C ILE A 116 -6.33 -12.04 -5.36
N ASP A 117 -6.50 -12.73 -6.48
CA ASP A 117 -6.58 -14.20 -6.56
C ASP A 117 -5.21 -14.86 -6.83
N ASP A 118 -4.12 -14.07 -6.85
CA ASP A 118 -2.77 -14.62 -7.01
C ASP A 118 -2.09 -14.92 -5.65
N SER A 119 -0.97 -15.65 -5.73
CA SER A 119 -0.19 -16.11 -4.58
C SER A 119 0.92 -15.15 -4.16
N PHE A 120 1.01 -13.96 -4.77
CA PHE A 120 2.03 -13.01 -4.38
C PHE A 120 1.78 -12.47 -2.97
N LYS A 121 2.87 -12.17 -2.28
CA LYS A 121 2.87 -11.79 -0.87
C LYS A 121 2.12 -10.47 -0.65
N LYS A 122 1.29 -10.47 0.37
CA LYS A 122 0.47 -9.34 0.81
C LYS A 122 0.97 -8.87 2.15
N ILE A 123 1.24 -7.57 2.29
CA ILE A 123 1.94 -6.98 3.43
C ILE A 123 1.19 -5.73 3.89
N ILE A 124 1.02 -5.59 5.18
CA ILE A 124 0.58 -4.34 5.82
C ILE A 124 1.75 -3.77 6.60
N VAL A 125 2.11 -2.53 6.30
CA VAL A 125 3.08 -1.75 7.08
C VAL A 125 2.32 -0.77 7.94
N THR A 126 2.52 -0.84 9.26
CA THR A 126 1.83 0.03 10.23
C THR A 126 2.81 0.81 11.10
N LYS A 127 2.37 1.94 11.66
CA LYS A 127 3.14 2.68 12.67
C LYS A 127 2.98 2.05 14.06
N ASP A 128 1.96 1.22 14.26
CA ASP A 128 1.78 0.54 15.54
C ASP A 128 2.99 -0.34 15.84
N ILE A 129 3.49 -0.27 17.08
CA ILE A 129 4.66 -1.04 17.52
C ILE A 129 4.21 -2.46 17.85
N VAL A 130 4.19 -3.29 16.82
CA VAL A 130 3.83 -4.71 16.92
C VAL A 130 4.96 -5.57 16.34
N PRO A 131 5.23 -6.75 16.89
CA PRO A 131 6.10 -7.73 16.22
C PRO A 131 5.54 -8.10 14.85
N ALA A 132 6.41 -8.42 13.90
CA ALA A 132 5.96 -8.93 12.61
C ALA A 132 5.25 -10.28 12.78
N PHE A 133 4.08 -10.43 12.17
CA PHE A 133 3.28 -11.64 12.23
C PHE A 133 2.50 -11.88 10.95
N TYR A 134 2.18 -13.14 10.69
CA TYR A 134 1.27 -13.55 9.63
C TYR A 134 -0.11 -13.85 10.22
N ASP A 135 -1.14 -13.40 9.54
CA ASP A 135 -2.51 -13.79 9.88
C ASP A 135 -2.90 -15.12 9.22
N GLU A 136 -4.11 -15.59 9.51
CA GLU A 136 -4.68 -16.84 8.97
C GLU A 136 -4.79 -16.85 7.42
N ASN A 137 -4.78 -15.70 6.78
CA ASN A 137 -4.84 -15.53 5.33
C ASN A 137 -3.44 -15.37 4.71
N GLY A 138 -2.37 -15.53 5.50
CA GLY A 138 -0.99 -15.37 5.05
C GLY A 138 -0.59 -13.91 4.76
N ILE A 139 -1.30 -12.93 5.33
CA ILE A 139 -0.95 -11.52 5.21
C ILE A 139 0.04 -11.17 6.31
N LEU A 140 1.23 -10.70 5.90
CA LEU A 140 2.25 -10.22 6.82
C LEU A 140 1.90 -8.81 7.31
N THR A 141 1.87 -8.63 8.62
CA THR A 141 1.82 -7.30 9.24
C THR A 141 3.14 -7.02 9.94
N MET A 142 3.73 -5.86 9.69
CA MET A 142 4.95 -5.41 10.35
C MET A 142 4.88 -3.92 10.68
N ASN A 143 5.65 -3.50 11.67
CA ASN A 143 5.78 -2.09 11.97
C ASN A 143 6.73 -1.40 10.97
N ILE A 144 6.59 -0.08 10.84
CA ILE A 144 7.39 0.69 9.89
C ILE A 144 8.89 0.69 10.20
N TYR A 145 9.27 0.55 11.47
CA TYR A 145 10.69 0.52 11.84
C TYR A 145 11.35 -0.78 11.40
N ASP A 146 10.67 -1.93 11.58
CA ASP A 146 11.15 -3.21 11.05
C ASP A 146 11.24 -3.18 9.52
N PHE A 147 10.26 -2.52 8.87
CA PHE A 147 10.32 -2.34 7.42
C PHE A 147 11.54 -1.51 6.98
N LEU A 148 11.82 -0.38 7.64
CA LEU A 148 12.89 0.54 7.23
C LEU A 148 14.28 0.06 7.61
N LEU A 149 14.43 -0.61 8.76
CA LEU A 149 15.74 -0.98 9.31
C LEU A 149 16.25 -2.35 8.83
N ASP A 150 15.36 -3.19 8.33
CA ASP A 150 15.69 -4.50 7.78
C ASP A 150 15.47 -4.49 6.27
N PHE A 151 16.55 -4.51 5.50
CA PHE A 151 16.50 -4.47 4.04
C PHE A 151 15.74 -5.65 3.46
N ASP A 152 15.82 -6.83 4.10
CA ASP A 152 15.17 -8.06 3.68
C ASP A 152 13.78 -8.26 4.32
N SER A 153 13.24 -7.21 4.93
CA SER A 153 11.96 -7.26 5.65
C SER A 153 10.78 -7.81 4.83
N LEU A 154 10.78 -7.59 3.52
CA LEU A 154 9.74 -8.09 2.62
C LEU A 154 9.89 -9.59 2.32
N GLU A 155 11.06 -10.18 2.54
CA GLU A 155 11.36 -11.58 2.25
C GLU A 155 11.10 -12.51 3.45
N LYS A 156 10.75 -11.97 4.63
CA LYS A 156 10.43 -12.77 5.82
C LYS A 156 9.43 -13.87 5.46
N THR A 157 9.80 -15.11 5.77
CA THR A 157 8.94 -16.30 5.62
C THR A 157 8.11 -16.54 6.88
N GLN A 158 7.03 -17.33 6.76
CA GLN A 158 6.26 -17.80 7.91
C GLN A 158 7.09 -18.69 8.81
#